data_d37bdb53a7287381a5356b3d45df6ce1
#
_entry.id   d37bdb53a7287381a5356b3d45df6ce1
#
_cell.length_a   1.000
_cell.length_b   1.000
_cell.length_c   1.000
_cell.angle_alpha   90.00
_cell.angle_beta   90.00
_cell.angle_gamma   90.00
#
_symmetry.space_group_name_H-M   'P 1'
#
loop_
_entity.id
_entity.type
_entity.pdbx_description
1 polymer ?
#
loop_
_entity_poly.entity_id
_entity_poly.type
_entity_poly.pdbx_seq_one_letter_code
_entity_poly.pdbx_strand_id
1 'polypeptide(L)'
;MAGVVVCHGSAAVRERIVAAAHGVPGLVPARSAGSVEELLAVTRRTGPALVLLDAHLPGPGPIEALRRLREVDAPPIVIMLAVPGDELTLDRAVALGARGYLAPDLERSELAAVAAHSLASGAAAHGSANGLPRPRPAGDPPPPPIELTKRETEVLIGMSHGRSNAQIGADLFLSEDTVKTHARRLFRKLAAADRAQAVAIGLRRGLIR
;
A
#
# COMPACT_ATOMS: atom_id res chain seq x y z
N MET A 1 16.05 6.08 -13.46
CA MET A 1 17.12 5.62 -12.54
C MET A 1 16.45 4.96 -11.35
N ALA A 2 17.00 3.86 -10.85
CA ALA A 2 16.51 3.23 -9.63
C ALA A 2 17.04 4.02 -8.42
N GLY A 3 16.46 3.81 -7.24
CA GLY A 3 16.88 4.44 -6.00
C GLY A 3 15.72 4.66 -5.06
N VAL A 4 16.02 4.89 -3.77
CA VAL A 4 15.01 5.14 -2.74
C VAL A 4 15.29 6.45 -2.01
N VAL A 5 14.23 7.16 -1.65
CA VAL A 5 14.28 8.26 -0.68
C VAL A 5 13.49 7.86 0.56
N VAL A 6 14.14 7.95 1.72
CA VAL A 6 13.52 7.70 3.03
C VAL A 6 13.18 9.04 3.66
N CYS A 7 11.90 9.34 3.77
CA CYS A 7 11.41 10.56 4.41
C CYS A 7 10.77 10.22 5.75
N HIS A 8 11.42 10.63 6.84
CA HIS A 8 10.95 10.35 8.20
C HIS A 8 11.38 11.46 9.16
N GLY A 9 10.56 11.78 10.17
CA GLY A 9 10.88 12.81 11.17
C GLY A 9 12.14 12.49 12.00
N SER A 10 12.34 11.24 12.39
CA SER A 10 13.49 10.80 13.18
C SER A 10 14.74 10.53 12.31
N ALA A 11 15.85 11.19 12.62
CA ALA A 11 17.13 10.96 11.95
C ALA A 11 17.64 9.53 12.12
N ALA A 12 17.53 8.97 13.32
CA ALA A 12 17.96 7.59 13.61
C ALA A 12 17.23 6.55 12.76
N VAL A 13 15.90 6.74 12.53
CA VAL A 13 15.11 5.86 11.67
C VAL A 13 15.58 6.00 10.21
N ARG A 14 15.79 7.24 9.73
CA ARG A 14 16.29 7.49 8.37
C ARG A 14 17.63 6.78 8.12
N GLU A 15 18.59 6.97 9.01
CA GLU A 15 19.92 6.39 8.88
C GLU A 15 19.88 4.86 8.86
N ARG A 16 19.09 4.25 9.74
CA ARG A 16 18.91 2.80 9.80
C ARG A 16 18.33 2.25 8.50
N ILE A 17 17.25 2.85 7.99
CA ILE A 17 16.60 2.38 6.76
C ILE A 17 17.51 2.61 5.55
N VAL A 18 18.17 3.75 5.45
CA VAL A 18 19.15 4.03 4.39
C VAL A 18 20.30 3.02 4.41
N ALA A 19 20.84 2.70 5.59
CA ALA A 19 21.88 1.68 5.73
C ALA A 19 21.39 0.28 5.27
N ALA A 20 20.17 -0.10 5.63
CA ALA A 20 19.57 -1.34 5.19
C ALA A 20 19.36 -1.36 3.66
N ALA A 21 18.96 -0.24 3.06
CA ALA A 21 18.71 -0.10 1.62
C ALA A 21 19.98 -0.21 0.77
N HIS A 22 21.13 0.19 1.29
CA HIS A 22 22.42 0.07 0.57
C HIS A 22 22.77 -1.38 0.17
N GLY A 23 22.24 -2.37 0.88
CA GLY A 23 22.45 -3.78 0.55
C GLY A 23 21.39 -4.38 -0.37
N VAL A 24 20.46 -3.59 -0.88
CA VAL A 24 19.34 -4.07 -1.71
C VAL A 24 19.51 -3.58 -3.15
N PRO A 25 19.70 -4.47 -4.14
CA PRO A 25 19.75 -4.09 -5.55
C PRO A 25 18.45 -3.37 -5.95
N GLY A 26 18.59 -2.25 -6.68
CA GLY A 26 17.43 -1.44 -7.13
C GLY A 26 17.02 -0.33 -6.17
N LEU A 27 17.47 -0.32 -4.91
CA LEU A 27 17.25 0.78 -3.96
C LEU A 27 18.43 1.76 -3.86
N VAL A 28 19.50 1.51 -4.61
CA VAL A 28 20.68 2.39 -4.64
C VAL A 28 20.56 3.35 -5.84
N PRO A 29 20.84 4.64 -5.66
CA PRO A 29 21.28 5.30 -4.43
C PRO A 29 20.15 5.48 -3.41
N ALA A 30 20.44 5.24 -2.14
CA ALA A 30 19.54 5.50 -1.03
C ALA A 30 19.83 6.91 -0.45
N ARG A 31 18.80 7.71 -0.27
CA ARG A 31 18.86 9.06 0.24
C ARG A 31 17.86 9.27 1.36
N SER A 32 18.06 10.32 2.16
CA SER A 32 17.13 10.66 3.25
C SER A 32 16.59 12.07 3.08
N ALA A 33 15.41 12.31 3.68
CA ALA A 33 14.79 13.62 3.83
C ALA A 33 14.11 13.71 5.20
N GLY A 34 14.21 14.85 5.88
CA GLY A 34 13.60 15.08 7.18
C GLY A 34 12.31 15.90 7.12
N SER A 35 11.98 16.46 5.96
CA SER A 35 10.79 17.28 5.75
C SER A 35 10.18 17.07 4.36
N VAL A 36 8.98 17.59 4.14
CA VAL A 36 8.30 17.56 2.83
C VAL A 36 9.10 18.33 1.79
N GLU A 37 9.63 19.49 2.16
CA GLU A 37 10.42 20.37 1.28
C GLU A 37 11.70 19.67 0.82
N GLU A 38 12.41 19.04 1.74
CA GLU A 38 13.63 18.29 1.44
C GLU A 38 13.32 17.07 0.57
N LEU A 39 12.25 16.34 0.88
CA LEU A 39 11.77 15.21 0.07
C LEU A 39 11.54 15.62 -1.38
N LEU A 40 10.80 16.71 -1.60
CA LEU A 40 10.50 17.19 -2.94
C LEU A 40 11.76 17.69 -3.68
N ALA A 41 12.66 18.39 -2.98
CA ALA A 41 13.92 18.83 -3.55
C ALA A 41 14.80 17.66 -3.99
N VAL A 42 14.91 16.61 -3.15
CA VAL A 42 15.63 15.38 -3.47
C VAL A 42 14.97 14.64 -4.63
N THR A 43 13.64 14.48 -4.59
CA THR A 43 12.88 13.77 -5.63
C THR A 43 13.04 14.41 -7.01
N ARG A 44 12.90 15.73 -7.11
CA ARG A 44 13.07 16.46 -8.38
C ARG A 44 14.48 16.34 -8.95
N ARG A 45 15.49 16.30 -8.09
CA ARG A 45 16.90 16.22 -8.51
C ARG A 45 17.33 14.81 -8.89
N THR A 46 16.78 13.78 -8.25
CA THR A 46 17.29 12.40 -8.38
C THR A 46 16.34 11.44 -9.08
N GLY A 47 15.05 11.75 -9.19
CA GLY A 47 14.04 10.90 -9.80
C GLY A 47 14.00 9.49 -9.18
N PRO A 48 13.81 9.32 -7.86
CA PRO A 48 13.83 8.01 -7.23
C PRO A 48 12.67 7.14 -7.73
N ALA A 49 12.89 5.83 -7.79
CA ALA A 49 11.82 4.89 -8.12
C ALA A 49 10.86 4.67 -6.94
N LEU A 50 11.37 4.79 -5.71
CA LEU A 50 10.64 4.50 -4.48
C LEU A 50 10.83 5.62 -3.45
N VAL A 51 9.75 5.95 -2.74
CA VAL A 51 9.76 6.81 -1.55
C VAL A 51 9.16 6.03 -0.38
N LEU A 52 9.88 5.97 0.72
CA LEU A 52 9.36 5.51 2.01
C LEU A 52 9.00 6.75 2.83
N LEU A 53 7.72 6.92 3.14
CA LEU A 53 7.17 8.15 3.71
C LEU A 53 6.57 7.92 5.09
N ASP A 54 7.06 8.62 6.10
CA ASP A 54 6.54 8.59 7.46
C ASP A 54 5.08 9.05 7.54
N ALA A 55 4.22 8.24 8.17
CA ALA A 55 2.83 8.57 8.43
C ALA A 55 2.64 9.74 9.42
N HIS A 56 3.68 10.03 10.22
CA HIS A 56 3.72 11.11 11.20
C HIS A 56 4.68 12.23 10.82
N LEU A 57 4.96 12.41 9.53
CA LEU A 57 5.88 13.45 9.08
C LEU A 57 5.39 14.83 9.56
N PRO A 58 6.22 15.60 10.27
CA PRO A 58 5.84 16.91 10.78
C PRO A 58 5.65 17.95 9.66
N GLY A 59 5.06 19.08 10.02
CA GLY A 59 4.82 20.21 9.09
C GLY A 59 3.55 20.02 8.24
N PRO A 60 3.63 20.14 6.91
CA PRO A 60 2.49 19.93 6.01
C PRO A 60 1.91 18.51 6.07
N GLY A 61 2.71 17.56 6.58
CA GLY A 61 2.30 16.18 6.81
C GLY A 61 2.40 15.27 5.57
N PRO A 62 2.20 13.96 5.79
CA PRO A 62 2.39 12.94 4.75
C PRO A 62 1.37 13.05 3.61
N ILE A 63 0.17 13.49 3.88
CA ILE A 63 -0.89 13.62 2.87
C ILE A 63 -0.55 14.71 1.86
N GLU A 64 -0.04 15.84 2.32
CA GLU A 64 0.42 16.91 1.44
C GLU A 64 1.69 16.50 0.66
N ALA A 65 2.60 15.78 1.31
CA ALA A 65 3.77 15.20 0.64
C ALA A 65 3.34 14.30 -0.53
N LEU A 66 2.38 13.39 -0.30
CA LEU A 66 1.83 12.52 -1.35
C LEU A 66 1.23 13.29 -2.51
N ARG A 67 0.43 14.33 -2.21
CA ARG A 67 -0.20 15.16 -3.23
C ARG A 67 0.85 15.79 -4.14
N ARG A 68 1.87 16.43 -3.55
CA ARG A 68 2.96 17.08 -4.29
C ARG A 68 3.87 16.12 -5.04
N LEU A 69 4.08 14.90 -4.51
CA LEU A 69 4.84 13.87 -5.20
C LEU A 69 4.15 13.38 -6.47
N ARG A 70 2.83 13.46 -6.55
CA ARG A 70 2.06 13.11 -7.76
C ARG A 70 2.13 14.18 -8.86
N GLU A 71 2.51 15.39 -8.51
CA GLU A 71 2.66 16.52 -9.44
C GLU A 71 4.03 16.58 -10.11
N VAL A 72 5.00 15.71 -9.72
CA VAL A 72 6.29 15.65 -10.39
C VAL A 72 6.18 14.88 -11.71
N ASP A 73 7.04 15.20 -12.67
CA ASP A 73 7.00 14.63 -14.03
C ASP A 73 7.05 13.09 -14.06
N ALA A 74 7.82 12.50 -13.14
CA ALA A 74 7.92 11.05 -12.96
C ALA A 74 7.63 10.70 -11.48
N PRO A 75 6.35 10.52 -11.10
CA PRO A 75 5.99 10.27 -9.72
C PRO A 75 6.56 8.92 -9.24
N PRO A 76 7.26 8.92 -8.09
CA PRO A 76 7.80 7.69 -7.51
C PRO A 76 6.68 6.81 -6.95
N ILE A 77 6.96 5.54 -6.78
CA ILE A 77 6.12 4.67 -5.96
C ILE A 77 6.27 5.11 -4.50
N VAL A 78 5.16 5.32 -3.80
CA VAL A 78 5.18 5.70 -2.38
C VAL A 78 4.65 4.58 -1.51
N ILE A 79 5.42 4.25 -0.47
CA ILE A 79 5.04 3.31 0.60
C ILE A 79 5.11 4.07 1.92
N MET A 80 4.07 3.93 2.73
CA MET A 80 4.00 4.59 4.02
C MET A 80 4.82 3.83 5.06
N LEU A 81 5.51 4.56 5.94
CA LEU A 81 6.07 4.02 7.17
C LEU A 81 5.08 4.34 8.29
N ALA A 82 4.45 3.31 8.86
CA ALA A 82 3.33 3.46 9.75
C ALA A 82 3.37 2.45 10.89
N VAL A 83 2.79 2.81 12.02
CA VAL A 83 2.61 1.94 13.19
C VAL A 83 1.13 1.63 13.39
N PRO A 84 0.78 0.59 14.19
CA PRO A 84 -0.60 0.34 14.58
C PRO A 84 -1.25 1.60 15.20
N GLY A 85 -2.42 1.99 14.70
CA GLY A 85 -3.11 3.23 15.09
C GLY A 85 -3.17 4.28 13.98
N ASP A 86 -2.46 4.07 12.86
CA ASP A 86 -2.37 5.02 11.75
C ASP A 86 -3.42 4.80 10.66
N GLU A 87 -4.43 3.97 10.89
CA GLU A 87 -5.37 3.48 9.88
C GLU A 87 -6.00 4.63 9.07
N LEU A 88 -6.41 5.73 9.73
CA LEU A 88 -7.02 6.88 9.05
C LEU A 88 -6.04 7.59 8.10
N THR A 89 -4.77 7.68 8.49
CA THR A 89 -3.73 8.26 7.65
C THR A 89 -3.43 7.34 6.47
N LEU A 90 -3.37 6.03 6.72
CA LEU A 90 -3.13 5.01 5.68
C LEU A 90 -4.26 4.96 4.66
N ASP A 91 -5.52 4.99 5.08
CA ASP A 91 -6.67 5.01 4.17
C ASP A 91 -6.62 6.22 3.22
N ARG A 92 -6.32 7.39 3.76
CA ARG A 92 -6.14 8.61 2.96
C ARG A 92 -4.94 8.52 2.03
N ALA A 93 -3.83 7.97 2.51
CA ALA A 93 -2.61 7.80 1.72
C ALA A 93 -2.84 6.84 0.54
N VAL A 94 -3.52 5.72 0.77
CA VAL A 94 -3.89 4.75 -0.28
C VAL A 94 -4.84 5.38 -1.30
N ALA A 95 -5.85 6.13 -0.86
CA ALA A 95 -6.75 6.87 -1.75
C ALA A 95 -6.01 7.90 -2.63
N LEU A 96 -4.89 8.45 -2.13
CA LEU A 96 -3.99 9.34 -2.85
C LEU A 96 -2.89 8.60 -3.64
N GLY A 97 -2.91 7.28 -3.68
CA GLY A 97 -2.04 6.46 -4.52
C GLY A 97 -0.77 5.92 -3.84
N ALA A 98 -0.70 5.93 -2.51
CA ALA A 98 0.30 5.13 -1.81
C ALA A 98 0.05 3.63 -2.10
N ARG A 99 1.12 2.88 -2.34
CA ARG A 99 1.04 1.46 -2.73
C ARG A 99 0.82 0.51 -1.58
N GLY A 100 1.14 0.94 -0.37
CA GLY A 100 1.05 0.14 0.84
C GLY A 100 1.77 0.78 2.01
N TYR A 101 2.00 0.01 3.04
CA TYR A 101 2.69 0.47 4.23
C TYR A 101 3.64 -0.60 4.79
N LEU A 102 4.62 -0.16 5.57
CA LEU A 102 5.61 -0.96 6.29
C LEU A 102 5.80 -0.41 7.69
N ALA A 103 6.22 -1.24 8.61
CA ALA A 103 6.65 -0.79 9.92
C ALA A 103 7.98 -0.01 9.82
N PRO A 104 8.21 1.04 10.62
CA PRO A 104 9.45 1.81 10.54
C PRO A 104 10.69 1.06 11.04
N ASP A 105 10.53 -0.08 11.74
CA ASP A 105 11.59 -0.97 12.23
C ASP A 105 11.98 -2.10 11.24
N LEU A 106 11.54 -1.97 10.00
CA LEU A 106 11.73 -2.94 8.92
C LEU A 106 13.19 -3.39 8.74
N GLU A 107 13.34 -4.66 8.38
CA GLU A 107 14.63 -5.29 8.09
C GLU A 107 14.99 -5.22 6.60
N ARG A 108 16.28 -5.53 6.30
CA ARG A 108 16.77 -5.60 4.90
C ARG A 108 15.97 -6.58 4.03
N SER A 109 15.55 -7.71 4.58
CA SER A 109 14.76 -8.73 3.89
C SER A 109 13.41 -8.19 3.42
N GLU A 110 12.74 -7.41 4.25
CA GLU A 110 11.46 -6.76 3.94
C GLU A 110 11.64 -5.67 2.89
N LEU A 111 12.70 -4.85 3.00
CA LEU A 111 13.07 -3.88 1.97
C LEU A 111 13.35 -4.54 0.62
N ALA A 112 14.05 -5.67 0.61
CA ALA A 112 14.34 -6.42 -0.61
C ALA A 112 13.05 -6.96 -1.26
N ALA A 113 12.13 -7.51 -0.45
CA ALA A 113 10.85 -8.02 -0.94
C ALA A 113 9.99 -6.89 -1.55
N VAL A 114 9.94 -5.73 -0.87
CA VAL A 114 9.22 -4.55 -1.34
C VAL A 114 9.84 -4.00 -2.62
N ALA A 115 11.17 -3.90 -2.68
CA ALA A 115 11.87 -3.45 -3.87
C ALA A 115 11.57 -4.34 -5.07
N ALA A 116 11.66 -5.65 -4.91
CA ALA A 116 11.38 -6.62 -5.96
C ALA A 116 9.93 -6.49 -6.48
N HIS A 117 8.97 -6.39 -5.57
CA HIS A 117 7.55 -6.29 -5.92
C HIS A 117 7.18 -4.91 -6.53
N SER A 118 7.64 -3.84 -5.92
CA SER A 118 7.28 -2.48 -6.35
C SER A 118 7.95 -2.09 -7.67
N LEU A 119 9.21 -2.46 -7.86
CA LEU A 119 9.95 -2.15 -9.09
C LEU A 119 9.47 -3.01 -10.27
N ALA A 120 9.13 -4.29 -10.04
CA ALA A 120 8.55 -5.14 -11.06
C ALA A 120 7.19 -4.62 -11.54
N SER A 121 6.35 -4.15 -10.61
CA SER A 121 5.05 -3.54 -10.94
C SER A 121 5.18 -2.15 -11.58
N GLY A 122 6.23 -1.40 -11.27
CA GLY A 122 6.53 -0.08 -11.85
C GLY A 122 6.99 -0.15 -13.30
N ALA A 123 7.74 -1.18 -13.67
CA ALA A 123 8.18 -1.39 -15.06
C ALA A 123 6.99 -1.62 -16.03
N ALA A 124 5.89 -2.20 -15.53
CA ALA A 124 4.65 -2.36 -16.28
C ALA A 124 3.83 -1.06 -16.41
N ALA A 125 4.05 -0.07 -15.55
CA ALA A 125 3.27 1.18 -15.51
C ALA A 125 3.87 2.31 -16.38
N HIS A 126 5.15 2.24 -16.76
CA HIS A 126 5.82 3.27 -17.57
C HIS A 126 5.62 3.10 -19.10
N GLY A 127 4.82 2.14 -19.52
CA GLY A 127 4.53 1.86 -20.94
C GLY A 127 3.19 2.36 -21.46
N SER A 128 2.44 3.23 -20.75
CA SER A 128 1.18 3.75 -21.32
C SER A 128 0.75 5.06 -20.68
N ALA A 129 1.32 6.16 -21.16
CA ALA A 129 0.67 7.47 -21.12
C ALA A 129 -0.32 7.52 -22.28
N ASN A 130 -1.52 7.05 -22.08
CA ASN A 130 -2.77 7.54 -22.67
C ASN A 130 -3.92 6.70 -22.11
N GLY A 131 -4.72 7.35 -21.28
CA GLY A 131 -5.86 6.74 -20.62
C GLY A 131 -6.98 6.45 -21.61
N LEU A 132 -7.16 5.20 -21.90
CA LEU A 132 -8.40 4.50 -22.20
C LEU A 132 -8.14 3.03 -21.86
N PRO A 133 -9.07 2.29 -21.24
CA PRO A 133 -8.89 0.86 -21.03
C PRO A 133 -8.69 0.21 -22.38
N ARG A 134 -7.48 -0.32 -22.62
CA ARG A 134 -7.26 -1.15 -23.81
C ARG A 134 -8.20 -2.35 -23.73
N PRO A 135 -8.91 -2.65 -24.81
CA PRO A 135 -9.58 -3.94 -24.95
C PRO A 135 -8.53 -5.04 -24.72
N ARG A 136 -8.79 -5.95 -23.80
CA ARG A 136 -7.99 -7.17 -23.64
C ARG A 136 -7.92 -7.88 -25.00
N PRO A 137 -6.76 -8.45 -25.38
CA PRO A 137 -6.74 -9.39 -26.50
C PRO A 137 -7.76 -10.49 -26.20
N ALA A 138 -8.64 -10.74 -27.15
CA ALA A 138 -9.58 -11.85 -27.08
C ALA A 138 -8.76 -13.16 -27.08
N GLY A 139 -8.63 -13.78 -25.91
CA GLY A 139 -7.90 -15.04 -25.79
C GLY A 139 -7.54 -15.47 -24.38
N ASP A 140 -7.44 -14.56 -23.42
CA ASP A 140 -7.24 -14.98 -22.04
C ASP A 140 -8.60 -15.36 -21.41
N PRO A 141 -8.72 -16.58 -20.85
CA PRO A 141 -9.92 -16.95 -20.11
C PRO A 141 -10.10 -15.95 -18.96
N PRO A 142 -11.32 -15.51 -18.66
CA PRO A 142 -11.58 -14.67 -17.51
C PRO A 142 -11.04 -15.37 -16.26
N PRO A 143 -10.41 -14.65 -15.32
CA PRO A 143 -9.97 -15.26 -14.07
C PRO A 143 -11.17 -15.98 -13.45
N PRO A 144 -10.97 -17.19 -12.89
CA PRO A 144 -12.07 -17.99 -12.36
C PRO A 144 -12.91 -17.14 -11.39
N PRO A 145 -14.23 -17.27 -11.43
CA PRO A 145 -15.10 -16.51 -10.55
C PRO A 145 -14.69 -16.79 -9.10
N ILE A 146 -14.48 -15.75 -8.32
CA ILE A 146 -14.18 -15.88 -6.89
C ILE A 146 -15.50 -16.25 -6.22
N GLU A 147 -15.67 -17.51 -5.89
CA GLU A 147 -16.81 -17.97 -5.12
C GLU A 147 -16.55 -17.79 -3.63
N LEU A 148 -17.18 -16.78 -3.06
CA LEU A 148 -17.27 -16.64 -1.61
C LEU A 148 -18.40 -17.52 -1.08
N THR A 149 -18.18 -18.17 0.05
CA THR A 149 -19.26 -18.83 0.77
C THR A 149 -20.21 -17.78 1.35
N LYS A 150 -21.45 -18.17 1.64
CA LYS A 150 -22.42 -17.28 2.27
C LYS A 150 -21.86 -16.58 3.51
N ARG A 151 -21.14 -17.30 4.37
CA ARG A 151 -20.51 -16.76 5.59
C ARG A 151 -19.37 -15.80 5.30
N GLU A 152 -18.55 -16.06 4.29
CA GLU A 152 -17.50 -15.14 3.86
C GLU A 152 -18.10 -13.84 3.28
N THR A 153 -19.19 -13.93 2.55
CA THR A 153 -19.92 -12.76 2.03
C THR A 153 -20.53 -11.93 3.17
N GLU A 154 -21.19 -12.57 4.14
CA GLU A 154 -21.79 -11.91 5.30
C GLU A 154 -20.70 -11.19 6.14
N VAL A 155 -19.55 -11.82 6.33
CA VAL A 155 -18.41 -11.20 7.01
C VAL A 155 -17.87 -10.01 6.21
N LEU A 156 -17.74 -10.12 4.90
CA LEU A 156 -17.30 -9.03 4.03
C LEU A 156 -18.27 -7.84 4.05
N ILE A 157 -19.57 -8.09 4.06
CA ILE A 157 -20.61 -7.05 4.23
C ILE A 157 -20.46 -6.37 5.60
N GLY A 158 -20.30 -7.14 6.68
CA GLY A 158 -20.05 -6.56 8.01
C GLY A 158 -18.78 -5.68 8.03
N MET A 159 -17.76 -6.11 7.31
CA MET A 159 -16.53 -5.33 7.14
C MET A 159 -16.77 -4.03 6.35
N SER A 160 -17.54 -4.04 5.29
CA SER A 160 -17.84 -2.83 4.50
C SER A 160 -18.62 -1.79 5.27
N HIS A 161 -19.40 -2.21 6.27
CA HIS A 161 -20.12 -1.33 7.20
C HIS A 161 -19.23 -0.83 8.38
N GLY A 162 -17.94 -1.11 8.38
CA GLY A 162 -17.03 -0.68 9.44
C GLY A 162 -17.16 -1.44 10.77
N ARG A 163 -17.90 -2.55 10.85
CA ARG A 163 -18.14 -3.31 12.07
C ARG A 163 -16.89 -4.08 12.50
N SER A 164 -16.56 -4.10 13.80
CA SER A 164 -15.48 -4.94 14.34
C SER A 164 -15.83 -6.44 14.23
N ASN A 165 -14.83 -7.32 14.35
CA ASN A 165 -15.07 -8.77 14.33
C ASN A 165 -16.01 -9.23 15.45
N ALA A 166 -15.96 -8.59 16.61
CA ALA A 166 -16.88 -8.86 17.72
C ALA A 166 -18.33 -8.46 17.37
N GLN A 167 -18.53 -7.30 16.73
CA GLN A 167 -19.83 -6.84 16.26
C GLN A 167 -20.39 -7.74 15.15
N ILE A 168 -19.55 -8.10 14.17
CA ILE A 168 -19.93 -9.06 13.11
C ILE A 168 -20.31 -10.41 13.72
N GLY A 169 -19.56 -10.87 14.74
CA GLY A 169 -19.87 -12.09 15.46
C GLY A 169 -21.22 -12.03 16.14
N ALA A 170 -21.52 -10.94 16.85
CA ALA A 170 -22.81 -10.74 17.49
C ALA A 170 -23.98 -10.77 16.48
N ASP A 171 -23.82 -10.09 15.32
CA ASP A 171 -24.86 -10.04 14.27
C ASP A 171 -25.09 -11.39 13.60
N LEU A 172 -24.04 -12.20 13.45
CA LEU A 172 -24.09 -13.50 12.76
C LEU A 172 -24.27 -14.70 13.71
N PHE A 173 -24.40 -14.45 15.01
CA PHE A 173 -24.43 -15.47 16.07
C PHE A 173 -23.18 -16.37 16.06
N LEU A 174 -22.00 -15.77 15.87
CA LEU A 174 -20.69 -16.41 15.85
C LEU A 174 -19.77 -15.83 16.92
N SER A 175 -18.80 -16.63 17.36
CA SER A 175 -17.71 -16.10 18.17
C SER A 175 -16.79 -15.19 17.33
N GLU A 176 -16.11 -14.24 17.98
CA GLU A 176 -15.13 -13.37 17.32
C GLU A 176 -14.02 -14.17 16.61
N ASP A 177 -13.57 -15.28 17.22
CA ASP A 177 -12.55 -16.14 16.62
C ASP A 177 -13.06 -16.91 15.39
N THR A 178 -14.34 -17.24 15.35
CA THR A 178 -14.97 -17.80 14.16
C THR A 178 -14.99 -16.78 13.04
N VAL A 179 -15.33 -15.51 13.34
CA VAL A 179 -15.27 -14.41 12.36
C VAL A 179 -13.85 -14.20 11.84
N LYS A 180 -12.82 -14.17 12.71
CA LYS A 180 -11.42 -14.10 12.30
C LYS A 180 -11.02 -15.24 11.35
N THR A 181 -11.54 -16.44 11.60
CA THR A 181 -11.28 -17.60 10.73
C THR A 181 -11.90 -17.42 9.34
N HIS A 182 -13.15 -16.94 9.27
CA HIS A 182 -13.79 -16.63 8.00
C HIS A 182 -13.07 -15.49 7.27
N ALA A 183 -12.65 -14.43 7.99
CA ALA A 183 -11.89 -13.32 7.45
C ALA A 183 -10.57 -13.77 6.82
N ARG A 184 -9.80 -14.64 7.48
CA ARG A 184 -8.55 -15.19 6.93
C ARG A 184 -8.77 -15.97 5.62
N ARG A 185 -9.85 -16.78 5.56
CA ARG A 185 -10.23 -17.52 4.34
C ARG A 185 -10.65 -16.57 3.21
N LEU A 186 -11.45 -15.57 3.55
CA LEU A 186 -11.89 -14.50 2.66
C LEU A 186 -10.70 -13.74 2.07
N PHE A 187 -9.77 -13.28 2.90
CA PHE A 187 -8.58 -12.55 2.44
C PHE A 187 -7.73 -13.38 1.49
N ARG A 188 -7.53 -14.66 1.79
CA ARG A 188 -6.82 -15.58 0.89
C ARG A 188 -7.53 -15.76 -0.46
N LYS A 189 -8.86 -15.89 -0.48
CA LYS A 189 -9.65 -16.03 -1.73
C LYS A 189 -9.63 -14.77 -2.57
N LEU A 190 -9.68 -13.60 -1.92
CA LEU A 190 -9.61 -12.30 -2.59
C LEU A 190 -8.19 -11.88 -2.96
N ALA A 191 -7.17 -12.61 -2.50
CA ALA A 191 -5.77 -12.19 -2.52
C ALA A 191 -5.59 -10.79 -1.88
N ALA A 192 -6.30 -10.54 -0.79
CA ALA A 192 -6.27 -9.31 -0.02
C ALA A 192 -5.30 -9.45 1.14
N ALA A 193 -4.46 -8.44 1.35
CA ALA A 193 -3.50 -8.39 2.45
C ALA A 193 -4.17 -7.99 3.77
N ASP A 194 -5.24 -7.20 3.68
CA ASP A 194 -5.94 -6.65 4.84
C ASP A 194 -7.45 -6.48 4.59
N ARG A 195 -8.15 -6.02 5.65
CA ARG A 195 -9.59 -5.78 5.65
C ARG A 195 -10.02 -4.72 4.62
N ALA A 196 -9.31 -3.60 4.55
CA ALA A 196 -9.67 -2.49 3.67
C ALA A 196 -9.52 -2.92 2.20
N GLN A 197 -8.45 -3.65 1.89
CA GLN A 197 -8.25 -4.22 0.56
C GLN A 197 -9.31 -5.26 0.20
N ALA A 198 -9.72 -6.10 1.16
CA ALA A 198 -10.79 -7.07 0.95
C ALA A 198 -12.12 -6.39 0.58
N VAL A 199 -12.50 -5.35 1.31
CA VAL A 199 -13.70 -4.53 1.03
C VAL A 199 -13.60 -3.86 -0.34
N ALA A 200 -12.47 -3.23 -0.65
CA ALA A 200 -12.25 -2.57 -1.94
C ALA A 200 -12.32 -3.55 -3.13
N ILE A 201 -11.80 -4.76 -2.98
CA ILE A 201 -11.91 -5.81 -4.00
C ILE A 201 -13.35 -6.30 -4.10
N GLY A 202 -14.04 -6.48 -2.98
CA GLY A 202 -15.45 -6.90 -2.93
C GLY A 202 -16.37 -5.96 -3.69
N LEU A 203 -16.22 -4.65 -3.46
CA LEU A 203 -16.98 -3.60 -4.16
C LEU A 203 -16.64 -3.57 -5.66
N ARG A 204 -15.36 -3.57 -6.03
CA ARG A 204 -14.93 -3.53 -7.45
C ARG A 204 -15.38 -4.73 -8.26
N ARG A 205 -15.50 -5.91 -7.64
CA ARG A 205 -15.91 -7.15 -8.29
C ARG A 205 -17.43 -7.39 -8.19
N GLY A 206 -18.17 -6.49 -7.55
CA GLY A 206 -19.61 -6.61 -7.36
C GLY A 206 -20.03 -7.74 -6.43
N LEU A 207 -19.13 -8.21 -5.56
CA LEU A 207 -19.42 -9.25 -4.56
C LEU A 207 -20.26 -8.70 -3.39
N ILE A 208 -20.14 -7.41 -3.14
CA ILE A 208 -20.91 -6.61 -2.17
C ILE A 208 -21.27 -5.25 -2.80
N ARG A 209 -22.26 -4.58 -2.22
CA ARG A 209 -22.76 -3.27 -2.64
C ARG A 209 -22.68 -2.27 -1.50
#